data_baa935e0f4a9560f679693a0d8f79194
#
_entry.id   baa935e0f4a9560f679693a0d8f79194
#
_cell.length_a   1.000
_cell.length_b   1.000
_cell.length_c   1.000
_cell.angle_alpha   90.00
_cell.angle_beta   90.00
_cell.angle_gamma   90.00
#
_symmetry.space_group_name_H-M   'P 1'
#
loop_
_entity.id
_entity.type
_entity.pdbx_description
1 polymer ?
#
loop_
_entity_poly.entity_id
_entity_poly.type
_entity_poly.pdbx_seq_one_letter_code
_entity_poly.pdbx_strand_id
1 'polypeptide(L)'
;TLFRSPTVSDCYQVLGLVHMLWKPMPKRIKDYIALPKPNGYQSLHTTVITEQGIVEIQIRTTEMHQEAEMGVASHFMYKETQFAKNSINKNKKMNWIDELKDLHEVVNDPSRFLEQLRVDFFRDRIFVFTPQGDVIDLPENASPVDFAYAVHSDIGDKVSSARVNGNMAALGAKLQNGDIVEILTNKSAKPSAKWLDYARTSMARRKIRAHIAEHGGFMDKFFLKKTRD
;
A
#
# COMPACT_ATOMS: atom_id res chain seq x y z
N THR A 1 10.30 -19.30 3.37
CA THR A 1 9.67 -20.47 4.03
C THR A 1 8.20 -20.19 4.28
N LEU A 2 7.33 -21.20 4.03
CA LEU A 2 5.88 -21.09 4.20
C LEU A 2 5.39 -22.10 5.25
N PHE A 3 4.65 -21.59 6.24
CA PHE A 3 3.89 -22.40 7.20
C PHE A 3 2.39 -22.28 6.90
N ARG A 4 1.67 -23.41 6.97
CA ARG A 4 0.22 -23.48 6.84
C ARG A 4 -0.37 -23.98 8.13
N SER A 5 -1.37 -23.26 8.65
CA SER A 5 -2.04 -23.53 9.92
C SER A 5 -3.54 -23.79 9.68
N PRO A 6 -4.20 -24.55 10.57
CA PRO A 6 -5.64 -24.79 10.46
C PRO A 6 -6.47 -23.51 10.69
N THR A 7 -6.09 -22.69 11.68
CA THR A 7 -6.85 -21.51 12.10
C THR A 7 -6.00 -20.25 12.13
N VAL A 8 -6.66 -19.09 12.14
CA VAL A 8 -6.00 -17.78 12.33
C VAL A 8 -5.26 -17.72 13.67
N SER A 9 -5.84 -18.26 14.73
CA SER A 9 -5.20 -18.33 16.06
C SER A 9 -3.87 -19.08 15.99
N ASP A 10 -3.84 -20.21 15.28
CA ASP A 10 -2.62 -21.00 15.12
C ASP A 10 -1.55 -20.24 14.32
N CYS A 11 -1.95 -19.39 13.35
CA CYS A 11 -1.00 -18.54 12.65
C CYS A 11 -0.22 -17.63 13.61
N TYR A 12 -0.92 -17.00 14.56
CA TYR A 12 -0.27 -16.13 15.56
C TYR A 12 0.55 -16.91 16.57
N GLN A 13 0.12 -18.13 16.94
CA GLN A 13 0.93 -19.02 17.78
C GLN A 13 2.23 -19.43 17.08
N VAL A 14 2.18 -19.81 15.80
CA VAL A 14 3.36 -20.12 14.99
C VAL A 14 4.28 -18.91 14.90
N LEU A 15 3.76 -17.70 14.71
CA LEU A 15 4.57 -16.48 14.71
C LEU A 15 5.33 -16.32 16.04
N GLY A 16 4.65 -16.54 17.17
CA GLY A 16 5.26 -16.49 18.50
C GLY A 16 6.39 -17.52 18.65
N LEU A 17 6.16 -18.77 18.23
CA LEU A 17 7.18 -19.83 18.27
C LEU A 17 8.38 -19.50 17.38
N VAL A 18 8.15 -18.97 16.19
CA VAL A 18 9.22 -18.53 15.27
C VAL A 18 10.09 -17.45 15.93
N HIS A 19 9.47 -16.47 16.59
CA HIS A 19 10.20 -15.39 17.25
C HIS A 19 10.88 -15.82 18.57
N MET A 20 10.44 -16.92 19.19
CA MET A 20 11.16 -17.54 20.31
C MET A 20 12.43 -18.23 19.83
N LEU A 21 12.42 -18.84 18.64
CA LEU A 21 13.56 -19.56 18.08
C LEU A 21 14.56 -18.63 17.40
N TRP A 22 14.09 -17.58 16.70
CA TRP A 22 14.93 -16.68 15.92
C TRP A 22 14.56 -15.22 16.14
N LYS A 23 15.55 -14.36 16.20
CA LYS A 23 15.33 -12.91 16.38
C LYS A 23 14.69 -12.30 15.13
N PRO A 24 13.51 -11.67 15.25
CA PRO A 24 12.92 -10.98 14.13
C PRO A 24 13.69 -9.70 13.79
N MET A 25 13.78 -9.39 12.51
CA MET A 25 14.31 -8.10 12.06
C MET A 25 13.30 -6.98 12.37
N PRO A 26 13.75 -5.88 12.99
CA PRO A 26 12.89 -4.74 13.26
C PRO A 26 12.20 -4.21 11.99
N LYS A 27 10.92 -3.82 12.11
CA LYS A 27 10.09 -3.28 11.01
C LYS A 27 9.87 -4.23 9.82
N ARG A 28 10.20 -5.53 9.97
CA ARG A 28 10.00 -6.55 8.94
C ARG A 28 8.88 -7.55 9.26
N ILE A 29 8.05 -7.24 10.25
CA ILE A 29 6.83 -7.98 10.54
C ILE A 29 5.69 -7.28 9.82
N LYS A 30 4.92 -8.02 9.01
CA LYS A 30 3.75 -7.51 8.28
C LYS A 30 2.57 -8.41 8.57
N ASP A 31 1.52 -7.87 9.11
CA ASP A 31 0.28 -8.59 9.45
C ASP A 31 -0.80 -8.32 8.41
N TYR A 32 -0.75 -9.11 7.34
CA TYR A 32 -1.80 -9.07 6.31
C TYR A 32 -3.02 -9.92 6.66
N ILE A 33 -3.07 -10.55 7.85
CA ILE A 33 -4.31 -11.17 8.34
C ILE A 33 -5.22 -10.12 8.95
N ALA A 34 -4.67 -9.28 9.84
CA ALA A 34 -5.40 -8.16 10.43
C ALA A 34 -5.68 -7.04 9.42
N LEU A 35 -4.75 -6.78 8.51
CA LEU A 35 -4.80 -5.74 7.49
C LEU A 35 -4.54 -6.35 6.10
N PRO A 36 -5.56 -6.99 5.46
CA PRO A 36 -5.41 -7.63 4.15
C PRO A 36 -4.97 -6.64 3.07
N LYS A 37 -4.16 -7.12 2.11
CA LYS A 37 -3.83 -6.33 0.93
C LYS A 37 -5.10 -5.95 0.14
N PRO A 38 -5.09 -4.90 -0.68
CA PRO A 38 -6.26 -4.48 -1.48
C PRO A 38 -6.86 -5.61 -2.32
N ASN A 39 -6.01 -6.52 -2.82
CA ASN A 39 -6.43 -7.71 -3.57
C ASN A 39 -6.99 -8.86 -2.70
N GLY A 40 -7.14 -8.64 -1.38
CA GLY A 40 -7.64 -9.64 -0.44
C GLY A 40 -6.60 -10.64 0.05
N TYR A 41 -5.35 -10.53 -0.35
CA TYR A 41 -4.28 -11.43 0.13
C TYR A 41 -4.09 -11.30 1.64
N GLN A 42 -4.04 -12.45 2.33
CA GLN A 42 -3.84 -12.55 3.78
C GLN A 42 -2.68 -13.50 4.10
N SER A 43 -1.79 -13.07 4.99
CA SER A 43 -0.68 -13.87 5.55
C SER A 43 0.04 -13.06 6.64
N LEU A 44 0.66 -13.71 7.61
CA LEU A 44 1.69 -13.09 8.43
C LEU A 44 3.03 -13.23 7.72
N HIS A 45 3.77 -12.14 7.60
CA HIS A 45 5.14 -12.14 7.08
C HIS A 45 6.09 -11.70 8.19
N THR A 46 7.16 -12.44 8.40
CA THR A 46 8.24 -12.02 9.28
C THR A 46 9.58 -12.39 8.68
N THR A 47 10.56 -11.53 8.89
CA THR A 47 11.95 -11.79 8.51
C THR A 47 12.75 -12.04 9.77
N VAL A 48 13.41 -13.17 9.85
CA VAL A 48 14.20 -13.58 11.02
C VAL A 48 15.67 -13.80 10.66
N ILE A 49 16.53 -13.69 11.66
CA ILE A 49 17.96 -13.96 11.55
C ILE A 49 18.20 -15.38 12.10
N THR A 50 18.64 -16.28 11.23
CA THR A 50 19.01 -17.67 11.58
C THR A 50 20.51 -17.87 11.45
N GLU A 51 21.03 -19.02 11.89
CA GLU A 51 22.44 -19.41 11.71
C GLU A 51 22.84 -19.49 10.22
N GLN A 52 21.88 -19.77 9.34
CA GLN A 52 22.10 -19.87 7.90
C GLN A 52 21.91 -18.56 7.15
N GLY A 53 21.56 -17.46 7.86
CA GLY A 53 21.33 -16.14 7.30
C GLY A 53 19.94 -15.61 7.54
N ILE A 54 19.56 -14.62 6.73
CA ILE A 54 18.26 -13.94 6.83
C ILE A 54 17.20 -14.76 6.08
N VAL A 55 16.11 -15.11 6.76
CA VAL A 55 15.02 -15.92 6.20
C VAL A 55 13.69 -15.17 6.32
N GLU A 56 12.98 -15.04 5.22
CA GLU A 56 11.59 -14.59 5.23
C GLU A 56 10.66 -15.78 5.45
N ILE A 57 9.75 -15.64 6.42
CA ILE A 57 8.77 -16.64 6.81
C ILE A 57 7.38 -16.08 6.56
N GLN A 58 6.55 -16.83 5.85
CA GLN A 58 5.15 -16.56 5.63
C GLN A 58 4.31 -17.58 6.38
N ILE A 59 3.29 -17.11 7.11
CA ILE A 59 2.39 -17.95 7.91
C ILE A 59 0.97 -17.58 7.53
N ARG A 60 0.17 -18.58 7.11
CA ARG A 60 -1.23 -18.36 6.70
C ARG A 60 -2.05 -19.62 6.90
N THR A 61 -3.37 -19.51 6.91
CA THR A 61 -4.23 -20.69 6.96
C THR A 61 -4.23 -21.44 5.61
N THR A 62 -4.73 -22.65 5.62
CA THR A 62 -4.92 -23.44 4.40
C THR A 62 -5.86 -22.73 3.42
N GLU A 63 -6.92 -22.09 3.92
CA GLU A 63 -7.85 -21.31 3.11
C GLU A 63 -7.18 -20.10 2.47
N MET A 64 -6.44 -19.28 3.27
CA MET A 64 -5.66 -18.15 2.77
C MET A 64 -4.61 -18.59 1.74
N HIS A 65 -4.05 -19.79 1.89
CA HIS A 65 -3.12 -20.35 0.92
C HIS A 65 -3.80 -20.66 -0.41
N GLN A 66 -4.97 -21.30 -0.37
CA GLN A 66 -5.75 -21.58 -1.57
C GLN A 66 -6.16 -20.28 -2.29
N GLU A 67 -6.65 -19.29 -1.54
CA GLU A 67 -6.98 -17.97 -2.11
C GLU A 67 -5.77 -17.28 -2.74
N ALA A 68 -4.59 -17.37 -2.12
CA ALA A 68 -3.36 -16.79 -2.65
C ALA A 68 -2.82 -17.50 -3.90
N GLU A 69 -2.99 -18.83 -4.00
CA GLU A 69 -2.57 -19.65 -5.14
C GLU A 69 -3.49 -19.47 -6.36
N MET A 70 -4.81 -19.46 -6.12
CA MET A 70 -5.80 -19.33 -7.17
C MET A 70 -5.97 -17.89 -7.68
N GLY A 71 -5.42 -16.90 -6.95
CA GLY A 71 -5.44 -15.49 -7.32
C GLY A 71 -6.84 -14.91 -7.47
N VAL A 72 -6.99 -13.92 -8.35
CA VAL A 72 -8.26 -13.23 -8.63
C VAL A 72 -9.34 -14.18 -9.15
N ALA A 73 -8.97 -15.28 -9.81
CA ALA A 73 -9.90 -16.26 -10.36
C ALA A 73 -10.69 -17.01 -9.27
N SER A 74 -10.11 -17.25 -8.08
CA SER A 74 -10.82 -17.89 -6.97
C SER A 74 -11.97 -17.04 -6.43
N HIS A 75 -11.80 -15.71 -6.46
CA HIS A 75 -12.87 -14.80 -6.05
C HIS A 75 -14.10 -14.84 -6.96
N PHE A 76 -13.91 -15.15 -8.24
CA PHE A 76 -15.05 -15.34 -9.17
C PHE A 76 -15.75 -16.68 -8.95
N MET A 77 -15.02 -17.79 -8.79
CA MET A 77 -15.62 -19.12 -8.61
C MET A 77 -16.27 -19.31 -7.23
N TYR A 78 -15.68 -18.71 -6.16
CA TYR A 78 -16.25 -18.83 -4.81
C TYR A 78 -17.49 -17.95 -4.59
N LYS A 79 -17.66 -16.87 -5.38
CA LYS A 79 -18.85 -16.02 -5.36
C LYS A 79 -20.10 -16.74 -5.82
N GLU A 80 -20.02 -17.63 -6.79
CA GLU A 80 -21.22 -18.37 -7.27
C GLU A 80 -21.76 -19.32 -6.21
N THR A 81 -20.90 -19.88 -5.32
CA THR A 81 -21.33 -20.84 -4.29
C THR A 81 -21.70 -20.21 -2.94
N GLN A 82 -21.25 -18.99 -2.62
CA GLN A 82 -21.54 -18.32 -1.34
C GLN A 82 -22.52 -17.15 -1.41
N PHE A 83 -23.13 -16.85 -2.54
CA PHE A 83 -24.16 -15.80 -2.63
C PHE A 83 -25.40 -16.06 -1.75
N ALA A 84 -25.48 -17.22 -1.12
CA ALA A 84 -26.60 -17.61 -0.26
C ALA A 84 -26.43 -17.31 1.25
N LYS A 85 -25.23 -17.02 1.76
CA LYS A 85 -25.05 -16.84 3.23
C LYS A 85 -23.93 -15.83 3.54
N ASN A 86 -24.25 -14.58 3.80
CA ASN A 86 -23.62 -13.56 4.64
C ASN A 86 -23.37 -12.20 3.98
N SER A 87 -24.24 -11.26 4.38
CA SER A 87 -24.35 -9.88 3.86
C SER A 87 -23.40 -8.85 4.49
N ILE A 88 -22.39 -9.20 5.27
CA ILE A 88 -21.70 -8.22 6.16
C ILE A 88 -20.36 -7.70 5.59
N ASN A 89 -19.76 -8.31 4.56
CA ASN A 89 -18.44 -7.90 4.05
C ASN A 89 -18.45 -7.36 2.60
N LYS A 90 -19.61 -6.92 2.11
CA LYS A 90 -19.77 -6.49 0.70
C LYS A 90 -19.00 -5.21 0.33
N ASN A 91 -18.87 -4.25 1.24
CA ASN A 91 -18.37 -2.92 0.90
C ASN A 91 -16.84 -2.80 0.75
N LYS A 92 -16.05 -3.66 1.40
CA LYS A 92 -14.58 -3.61 1.27
C LYS A 92 -14.01 -4.36 0.06
N LYS A 93 -14.72 -5.38 -0.42
CA LYS A 93 -14.26 -6.25 -1.53
C LYS A 93 -14.52 -5.69 -2.94
N MET A 94 -15.38 -4.68 -3.09
CA MET A 94 -15.71 -4.10 -4.41
C MET A 94 -14.86 -2.88 -4.78
N ASN A 95 -14.30 -2.17 -3.80
CA ASN A 95 -13.56 -0.94 -4.05
C ASN A 95 -12.36 -1.13 -4.99
N TRP A 96 -11.61 -2.22 -4.89
CA TRP A 96 -10.45 -2.44 -5.73
C TRP A 96 -10.79 -2.69 -7.21
N ILE A 97 -11.99 -3.25 -7.51
CA ILE A 97 -12.45 -3.43 -8.90
C ILE A 97 -12.82 -2.07 -9.50
N ASP A 98 -13.39 -1.18 -8.71
CA ASP A 98 -13.70 0.18 -9.16
C ASP A 98 -12.42 1.00 -9.30
N GLU A 99 -11.44 0.83 -8.40
CA GLU A 99 -10.08 1.39 -8.54
C GLU A 99 -9.38 0.87 -9.81
N LEU A 100 -9.56 -0.42 -10.16
CA LEU A 100 -9.06 -0.99 -11.41
C LEU A 100 -9.71 -0.38 -12.65
N LYS A 101 -11.02 -0.13 -12.62
CA LYS A 101 -11.74 0.54 -13.72
C LYS A 101 -11.25 1.97 -13.89
N ASP A 102 -11.14 2.72 -12.79
CA ASP A 102 -10.60 4.08 -12.79
C ASP A 102 -9.16 4.12 -13.34
N LEU A 103 -8.35 3.11 -13.01
CA LEU A 103 -6.99 2.99 -13.51
C LEU A 103 -6.98 2.69 -15.03
N HIS A 104 -7.88 1.84 -15.50
CA HIS A 104 -7.99 1.49 -16.92
C HIS A 104 -8.46 2.68 -17.78
N GLU A 105 -9.35 3.51 -17.27
CA GLU A 105 -9.84 4.69 -18.00
C GLU A 105 -8.76 5.78 -18.15
N VAL A 106 -7.77 5.82 -17.25
CA VAL A 106 -6.73 6.86 -17.22
C VAL A 106 -5.47 6.45 -18.00
N VAL A 107 -5.23 5.16 -18.19
CA VAL A 107 -3.99 4.63 -18.78
C VAL A 107 -4.28 3.91 -20.09
N ASN A 108 -4.12 4.64 -21.19
CA ASN A 108 -4.30 4.09 -22.54
C ASN A 108 -3.16 3.14 -23.00
N ASP A 109 -2.10 2.97 -22.19
CA ASP A 109 -0.95 2.10 -22.50
C ASP A 109 -1.00 0.84 -21.63
N PRO A 110 -1.17 -0.36 -22.23
CA PRO A 110 -1.25 -1.63 -21.50
C PRO A 110 -0.02 -1.91 -20.62
N SER A 111 1.17 -1.50 -21.04
CA SER A 111 2.42 -1.74 -20.30
C SER A 111 2.46 -0.90 -19.02
N ARG A 112 2.07 0.37 -19.13
CA ARG A 112 1.98 1.29 -17.98
C ARG A 112 0.85 0.88 -17.03
N PHE A 113 -0.26 0.39 -17.55
CA PHE A 113 -1.36 -0.14 -16.75
C PHE A 113 -0.90 -1.33 -15.89
N LEU A 114 -0.20 -2.31 -16.50
CA LEU A 114 0.34 -3.45 -15.77
C LEU A 114 1.39 -3.06 -14.72
N GLU A 115 2.23 -2.07 -15.00
CA GLU A 115 3.22 -1.57 -14.05
C GLU A 115 2.55 -0.90 -12.85
N GLN A 116 1.54 -0.08 -13.07
CA GLN A 116 0.78 0.58 -12.00
C GLN A 116 -0.01 -0.45 -11.17
N LEU A 117 -0.63 -1.43 -11.81
CA LEU A 117 -1.24 -2.57 -11.12
C LEU A 117 -0.26 -3.29 -10.21
N ARG A 118 0.96 -3.56 -10.69
CA ARG A 118 1.99 -4.19 -9.86
C ARG A 118 2.34 -3.36 -8.65
N VAL A 119 2.42 -2.04 -8.78
CA VAL A 119 2.78 -1.13 -7.68
C VAL A 119 1.66 -1.07 -6.63
N ASP A 120 0.43 -0.86 -7.06
CA ASP A 120 -0.67 -0.57 -6.14
C ASP A 120 -1.27 -1.83 -5.50
N PHE A 121 -1.26 -2.97 -6.19
CA PHE A 121 -1.97 -4.17 -5.75
C PHE A 121 -1.07 -5.37 -5.41
N PHE A 122 0.10 -5.50 -6.02
CA PHE A 122 0.93 -6.71 -5.88
C PHE A 122 2.24 -6.48 -5.12
N ARG A 123 2.72 -5.24 -5.01
CA ARG A 123 3.92 -4.95 -4.22
C ARG A 123 3.66 -5.11 -2.72
N ASP A 124 4.75 -5.28 -2.00
CA ASP A 124 4.73 -5.24 -0.56
C ASP A 124 4.18 -3.90 -0.06
N ARG A 125 3.36 -3.98 0.99
CA ARG A 125 2.69 -2.84 1.61
C ARG A 125 3.37 -2.50 2.93
N ILE A 126 3.29 -1.23 3.29
CA ILE A 126 3.64 -0.72 4.61
C ILE A 126 2.40 -0.13 5.25
N PHE A 127 2.29 -0.29 6.55
CA PHE A 127 1.27 0.35 7.37
C PHE A 127 1.92 1.49 8.13
N VAL A 128 1.47 2.70 7.89
CA VAL A 128 1.93 3.92 8.56
C VAL A 128 0.75 4.54 9.31
N PHE A 129 1.04 5.32 10.33
CA PHE A 129 0.02 5.80 11.25
C PHE A 129 -0.09 7.32 11.19
N THR A 130 -1.32 7.83 11.34
CA THR A 130 -1.53 9.23 11.69
C THR A 130 -1.18 9.45 13.17
N PRO A 131 -0.93 10.70 13.63
CA PRO A 131 -0.76 10.98 15.06
C PRO A 131 -1.99 10.60 15.92
N GLN A 132 -3.16 10.46 15.30
CA GLN A 132 -4.40 10.03 15.95
C GLN A 132 -4.53 8.51 16.04
N GLY A 133 -3.63 7.77 15.39
CA GLY A 133 -3.61 6.30 15.40
C GLY A 133 -4.34 5.64 14.23
N ASP A 134 -4.83 6.42 13.24
CA ASP A 134 -5.41 5.84 12.04
C ASP A 134 -4.33 5.14 11.21
N VAL A 135 -4.67 3.99 10.65
CA VAL A 135 -3.76 3.19 9.84
C VAL A 135 -3.94 3.54 8.36
N ILE A 136 -2.86 3.94 7.71
CA ILE A 136 -2.81 4.22 6.27
C ILE A 136 -1.97 3.13 5.60
N ASP A 137 -2.59 2.39 4.69
CA ASP A 137 -1.95 1.35 3.89
C ASP A 137 -1.34 1.95 2.61
N LEU A 138 -0.03 1.78 2.43
CA LEU A 138 0.73 2.34 1.30
C LEU A 138 1.65 1.27 0.68
N PRO A 139 2.01 1.41 -0.60
CA PRO A 139 3.03 0.55 -1.19
C PRO A 139 4.40 0.78 -0.53
N GLU A 140 5.24 -0.24 -0.53
CA GLU A 140 6.62 -0.11 -0.06
C GLU A 140 7.37 0.99 -0.83
N ASN A 141 8.18 1.78 -0.14
CA ASN A 141 8.86 2.97 -0.63
C ASN A 141 7.95 4.17 -0.94
N ALA A 142 6.72 4.19 -0.46
CA ALA A 142 5.88 5.37 -0.50
C ALA A 142 6.51 6.54 0.27
N SER A 143 6.14 7.74 -0.11
CA SER A 143 6.64 9.00 0.44
C SER A 143 5.61 9.70 1.33
N PRO A 144 5.98 10.71 2.12
CA PRO A 144 5.03 11.59 2.80
C PRO A 144 4.01 12.24 1.87
N VAL A 145 4.33 12.44 0.60
CA VAL A 145 3.37 12.93 -0.42
C VAL A 145 2.29 11.88 -0.67
N ASP A 146 2.67 10.60 -0.86
CA ASP A 146 1.70 9.51 -1.01
C ASP A 146 0.78 9.40 0.19
N PHE A 147 1.36 9.49 1.40
CA PHE A 147 0.60 9.48 2.65
C PHE A 147 -0.42 10.63 2.71
N ALA A 148 -0.01 11.86 2.37
CA ALA A 148 -0.88 13.02 2.42
C ALA A 148 -2.10 12.87 1.50
N TYR A 149 -1.89 12.39 0.26
CA TYR A 149 -2.98 12.10 -0.67
C TYR A 149 -3.85 10.91 -0.25
N ALA A 150 -3.27 9.91 0.43
CA ALA A 150 -4.02 8.78 0.95
C ALA A 150 -4.94 9.17 2.11
N VAL A 151 -4.53 10.15 2.94
CA VAL A 151 -5.38 10.71 3.99
C VAL A 151 -6.51 11.53 3.38
N HIS A 152 -6.20 12.55 2.58
CA HIS A 152 -7.19 13.38 1.88
C HIS A 152 -6.54 14.20 0.76
N SER A 153 -7.24 14.38 -0.36
CA SER A 153 -6.73 15.18 -1.49
C SER A 153 -6.40 16.63 -1.11
N ASP A 154 -7.23 17.26 -0.28
CA ASP A 154 -6.98 18.65 0.16
C ASP A 154 -5.73 18.77 1.05
N ILE A 155 -5.38 17.72 1.79
CA ILE A 155 -4.13 17.66 2.55
C ILE A 155 -2.99 17.50 1.56
N GLY A 156 -3.11 16.59 0.60
CA GLY A 156 -2.13 16.34 -0.45
C GLY A 156 -1.79 17.60 -1.23
N ASP A 157 -2.79 18.37 -1.64
CA ASP A 157 -2.60 19.59 -2.43
C ASP A 157 -1.94 20.74 -1.65
N LYS A 158 -1.98 20.72 -0.32
CA LYS A 158 -1.46 21.76 0.56
C LYS A 158 -0.24 21.36 1.39
N VAL A 159 0.39 20.23 1.07
CA VAL A 159 1.59 19.77 1.80
C VAL A 159 2.69 20.82 1.72
N SER A 160 3.20 21.22 2.85
CA SER A 160 4.38 22.08 2.95
C SER A 160 5.60 21.35 3.49
N SER A 161 5.41 20.50 4.49
CA SER A 161 6.46 19.68 5.10
C SER A 161 5.84 18.46 5.79
N ALA A 162 6.67 17.53 6.24
CA ALA A 162 6.25 16.36 6.96
C ALA A 162 7.14 16.10 8.17
N ARG A 163 6.57 15.45 9.20
CA ARG A 163 7.33 14.84 10.28
C ARG A 163 7.12 13.33 10.25
N VAL A 164 8.19 12.60 10.47
CA VAL A 164 8.15 11.15 10.61
C VAL A 164 8.74 10.80 11.97
N ASN A 165 7.95 10.14 12.80
CA ASN A 165 8.33 9.80 14.18
C ASN A 165 8.78 11.04 14.99
N GLY A 166 8.07 12.17 14.81
CA GLY A 166 8.34 13.44 15.49
C GLY A 166 9.44 14.29 14.87
N ASN A 167 10.25 13.79 13.92
CA ASN A 167 11.34 14.49 13.29
C ASN A 167 10.97 15.03 11.91
N MET A 168 11.47 16.19 11.54
CA MET A 168 11.27 16.75 10.20
C MET A 168 11.85 15.80 9.14
N ALA A 169 11.05 15.51 8.12
CA ALA A 169 11.43 14.62 7.03
C ALA A 169 11.22 15.30 5.67
N ALA A 170 12.08 14.94 4.70
CA ALA A 170 11.91 15.39 3.32
C ALA A 170 10.62 14.77 2.72
N LEU A 171 9.91 15.51 1.85
CA LEU A 171 8.71 15.03 1.20
C LEU A 171 8.95 13.80 0.30
N GLY A 172 10.18 13.58 -0.15
CA GLY A 172 10.60 12.39 -0.89
C GLY A 172 11.23 11.28 -0.03
N ALA A 173 11.21 11.40 1.31
CA ALA A 173 11.71 10.35 2.20
C ALA A 173 10.90 9.07 2.01
N LYS A 174 11.55 7.90 2.14
CA LYS A 174 10.86 6.61 2.07
C LYS A 174 10.29 6.28 3.44
N LEU A 175 8.99 6.12 3.50
CA LEU A 175 8.30 5.66 4.70
C LEU A 175 8.56 4.18 4.96
N GLN A 176 8.56 3.81 6.22
CA GLN A 176 8.75 2.44 6.68
C GLN A 176 7.53 1.96 7.45
N ASN A 177 7.36 0.65 7.49
CA ASN A 177 6.28 0.04 8.26
C ASN A 177 6.36 0.46 9.74
N GLY A 178 5.24 0.92 10.29
CA GLY A 178 5.14 1.39 11.67
C GLY A 178 5.53 2.86 11.88
N ASP A 179 5.85 3.63 10.83
CA ASP A 179 6.13 5.05 10.97
C ASP A 179 4.86 5.83 11.35
N ILE A 180 5.01 6.82 12.25
CA ILE A 180 3.98 7.81 12.55
C ILE A 180 4.27 9.05 11.71
N VAL A 181 3.31 9.44 10.84
CA VAL A 181 3.50 10.51 9.85
C VAL A 181 2.53 11.65 10.13
N GLU A 182 3.07 12.84 10.34
CA GLU A 182 2.32 14.09 10.48
C GLU A 182 2.58 14.98 9.26
N ILE A 183 1.52 15.40 8.58
CA ILE A 183 1.60 16.33 7.45
C ILE A 183 1.33 17.74 7.92
N LEU A 184 2.26 18.63 7.62
CA LEU A 184 2.11 20.06 7.84
C LEU A 184 1.64 20.72 6.55
N THR A 185 0.52 21.41 6.60
CA THR A 185 -0.10 22.06 5.44
C THR A 185 0.11 23.57 5.46
N ASN A 186 0.17 24.17 4.28
CA ASN A 186 0.15 25.63 4.11
C ASN A 186 -0.82 25.98 3.00
N LYS A 187 -1.67 27.00 3.22
CA LYS A 187 -2.68 27.45 2.23
C LYS A 187 -2.06 27.92 0.90
N SER A 188 -0.81 28.40 0.93
CA SER A 188 -0.08 28.84 -0.26
C SER A 188 0.74 27.71 -0.93
N ALA A 189 0.89 26.55 -0.29
CA ALA A 189 1.57 25.41 -0.89
C ALA A 189 0.75 24.86 -2.07
N LYS A 190 1.46 24.38 -3.09
CA LYS A 190 0.87 23.79 -4.29
C LYS A 190 1.68 22.59 -4.74
N PRO A 191 1.06 21.57 -5.32
CA PRO A 191 1.76 20.47 -5.95
C PRO A 191 2.73 20.96 -7.03
N SER A 192 3.92 20.37 -7.05
CA SER A 192 4.94 20.66 -8.06
C SER A 192 5.27 19.42 -8.87
N ALA A 193 5.78 19.60 -10.09
CA ALA A 193 6.19 18.49 -10.96
C ALA A 193 7.26 17.60 -10.29
N LYS A 194 8.11 18.18 -9.44
CA LYS A 194 9.12 17.43 -8.67
C LYS A 194 8.53 16.36 -7.75
N TRP A 195 7.26 16.51 -7.32
CA TRP A 195 6.62 15.50 -6.47
C TRP A 195 6.36 14.19 -7.22
N LEU A 196 6.30 14.21 -8.54
CA LEU A 196 6.16 13.00 -9.36
C LEU A 196 7.38 12.08 -9.28
N ASP A 197 8.55 12.60 -8.89
CA ASP A 197 9.78 11.80 -8.74
C ASP A 197 9.70 10.85 -7.53
N TYR A 198 8.98 11.23 -6.48
CA TYR A 198 8.87 10.46 -5.26
C TYR A 198 7.48 9.90 -4.97
N ALA A 199 6.43 10.41 -5.59
CA ALA A 199 5.10 9.80 -5.48
C ALA A 199 5.07 8.41 -6.15
N ARG A 200 4.63 7.42 -5.40
CA ARG A 200 4.57 6.00 -5.82
C ARG A 200 3.16 5.55 -6.16
N THR A 201 2.16 6.07 -5.43
CA THR A 201 0.77 5.69 -5.63
C THR A 201 0.19 6.32 -6.90
N SER A 202 -0.61 5.57 -7.64
CA SER A 202 -1.32 6.06 -8.84
C SER A 202 -2.21 7.24 -8.49
N MET A 203 -2.87 7.18 -7.33
CA MET A 203 -3.74 8.24 -6.85
C MET A 203 -2.98 9.57 -6.67
N ALA A 204 -1.86 9.58 -5.92
CA ALA A 204 -1.06 10.78 -5.73
C ALA A 204 -0.56 11.32 -7.08
N ARG A 205 0.00 10.47 -7.94
CA ARG A 205 0.50 10.86 -9.27
C ARG A 205 -0.60 11.46 -10.14
N ARG A 206 -1.80 10.88 -10.16
CA ARG A 206 -2.96 11.40 -10.90
C ARG A 206 -3.36 12.78 -10.39
N LYS A 207 -3.51 12.95 -9.07
CA LYS A 207 -3.91 14.23 -8.46
C LYS A 207 -2.87 15.32 -8.71
N ILE A 208 -1.58 15.03 -8.53
CA ILE A 208 -0.49 15.96 -8.83
C ILE A 208 -0.52 16.40 -10.30
N ARG A 209 -0.65 15.45 -11.25
CA ARG A 209 -0.73 15.78 -12.68
C ARG A 209 -1.94 16.62 -13.01
N ALA A 210 -3.11 16.30 -12.47
CA ALA A 210 -4.34 17.08 -12.68
C ALA A 210 -4.16 18.52 -12.18
N HIS A 211 -3.65 18.70 -10.97
CA HIS A 211 -3.40 20.02 -10.40
C HIS A 211 -2.42 20.86 -11.26
N ILE A 212 -1.32 20.25 -11.72
CA ILE A 212 -0.34 20.94 -12.57
C ILE A 212 -0.92 21.26 -13.95
N ALA A 213 -1.72 20.38 -14.54
CA ALA A 213 -2.36 20.63 -15.84
C ALA A 213 -3.31 21.83 -15.76
N GLU A 214 -4.03 21.97 -14.65
CA GLU A 214 -5.01 23.02 -14.43
C GLU A 214 -4.36 24.35 -13.98
N HIS A 215 -3.45 24.30 -13.02
CA HIS A 215 -2.91 25.49 -12.33
C HIS A 215 -1.39 25.68 -12.50
N GLY A 216 -0.68 24.75 -13.12
CA GLY A 216 0.77 24.77 -13.25
C GLY A 216 1.29 25.88 -14.17
N GLY A 217 2.43 26.45 -13.81
CA GLY A 217 3.17 27.37 -14.65
C GLY A 217 3.76 26.71 -15.91
N PHE A 218 4.32 27.54 -16.82
CA PHE A 218 4.93 27.05 -18.07
C PHE A 218 5.99 25.97 -17.83
N MET A 219 6.84 26.14 -16.82
CA MET A 219 7.90 25.18 -16.46
C MET A 219 7.33 23.85 -15.95
N ASP A 220 6.30 23.88 -15.10
CA ASP A 220 5.68 22.66 -14.59
C ASP A 220 5.00 21.87 -15.72
N LYS A 221 4.34 22.56 -16.65
CA LYS A 221 3.74 21.93 -17.83
C LYS A 221 4.77 21.35 -18.79
N PHE A 222 5.94 21.97 -18.88
CA PHE A 222 7.08 21.45 -19.67
C PHE A 222 7.63 20.15 -19.07
N PHE A 223 7.81 20.09 -17.74
CA PHE A 223 8.23 18.87 -17.04
C PHE A 223 7.20 17.74 -17.16
N LEU A 224 5.91 18.04 -17.14
CA LEU A 224 4.87 17.05 -17.39
C LEU A 224 4.97 16.38 -18.76
N LYS A 225 5.37 17.11 -19.81
CA LYS A 225 5.57 16.52 -21.15
C LYS A 225 6.76 15.56 -21.15
N LYS A 226 7.86 15.90 -20.49
CA LYS A 226 9.08 15.08 -20.43
C LYS A 226 8.93 13.79 -19.63
N THR A 227 7.99 13.71 -18.69
CA THR A 227 7.69 12.49 -17.92
C THR A 227 6.61 11.61 -18.56
N ARG A 228 6.17 11.95 -19.80
CA ARG A 228 5.23 11.14 -20.59
C ARG A 228 5.93 10.17 -21.56
N ASP A 229 7.20 10.40 -21.85
CA ASP A 229 8.07 9.52 -22.63
C ASP A 229 8.87 8.61 -21.67
#